data_9cdf9838299906ab03cc00fc5e2010ec
#
_entry.id   9cdf9838299906ab03cc00fc5e2010ec
#
_cell.length_a   1.000
_cell.length_b   1.000
_cell.length_c   1.000
_cell.angle_alpha   90.00
_cell.angle_beta   90.00
_cell.angle_gamma   90.00
#
_symmetry.space_group_name_H-M   'P 1'
#
loop_
_entity.id
_entity.type
_entity.pdbx_description
1 polymer ?
#
loop_
_entity_poly.entity_id
_entity_poly.type
_entity_poly.pdbx_seq_one_letter_code
_entity_poly.pdbx_strand_id
1 'polypeptide(L)'
;GGLPDFTALRFTKYNQYESMILPLVKYLESHGVQVEYGMDVKNVIIETVGNKKGAKQIVYVKDGQEQTIDLIEDDLVFITNGCCTDTSCYGDQTHAPDLSHLKNGCGESWDLWKAIAAQAVHGEFGNPEVFCSDIDATNWMSATVATADEEIIQHIINVCKRDPRAGKVTTGGIVTVKDSTDNWYLSWTINRQPQFHSQDKNMVLIWLYSLNTNKEGNYVKKAMRDCTGEEVCQEWLYHIGIPEEKIASLAKNACNTTTCFMPYINAFFQPRKEIDRPRVVPEGAVNFAFIGQFAETPRDTIFTTEYSMRTGMESVYTLLDIDRGVPEVWGSKYDVRELLRACYYAIDKKPLTDEKLSFVEKKLLK
;
A
#
# COMPACT_ATOMS: atom_id res chain seq x y z
N GLY A 1 -3.08 -16.69 -7.73
CA GLY A 1 -2.65 -17.14 -9.01
C GLY A 1 -1.97 -16.15 -9.90
N GLY A 2 -1.59 -15.02 -9.84
CA GLY A 2 -0.86 -14.17 -10.79
C GLY A 2 0.35 -13.45 -10.18
N LEU A 3 0.59 -13.64 -8.89
CA LEU A 3 1.69 -12.97 -8.18
C LEU A 3 3.08 -13.25 -8.76
N PRO A 4 3.41 -14.46 -9.23
CA PRO A 4 4.75 -14.72 -9.74
C PRO A 4 5.12 -13.94 -11.01
N ASP A 5 4.14 -13.50 -11.78
CA ASP A 5 4.35 -12.74 -13.02
C ASP A 5 3.54 -11.43 -13.09
N PHE A 6 2.81 -11.10 -12.03
CA PHE A 6 1.95 -9.92 -11.90
C PHE A 6 0.89 -9.78 -13.02
N THR A 7 0.62 -10.84 -13.79
CA THR A 7 -0.32 -10.78 -14.93
C THR A 7 -1.77 -10.56 -14.50
N ALA A 8 -2.11 -10.92 -13.27
CA ALA A 8 -3.45 -10.73 -12.72
C ALA A 8 -3.71 -9.29 -12.23
N LEU A 9 -2.67 -8.52 -11.96
CA LEU A 9 -2.82 -7.15 -11.50
C LEU A 9 -3.34 -6.25 -12.63
N ARG A 10 -4.27 -5.37 -12.27
CA ARG A 10 -4.82 -4.36 -13.16
C ARG A 10 -4.47 -2.98 -12.62
N PHE A 11 -4.19 -2.07 -13.53
CA PHE A 11 -3.86 -0.69 -13.23
C PHE A 11 -4.89 0.22 -13.89
N THR A 12 -5.22 1.30 -13.23
CA THR A 12 -6.09 2.34 -13.79
C THR A 12 -5.39 3.08 -14.93
N LYS A 13 -6.16 3.76 -15.77
CA LYS A 13 -5.62 4.53 -16.91
C LYS A 13 -4.72 5.67 -16.44
N TYR A 14 -5.18 6.42 -15.47
CA TYR A 14 -4.43 7.44 -14.74
C TYR A 14 -4.16 6.96 -13.31
N ASN A 15 -3.67 7.81 -12.42
CA ASN A 15 -3.53 7.46 -11.00
C ASN A 15 -4.88 7.06 -10.38
N GLN A 16 -4.82 6.37 -9.24
CA GLN A 16 -6.05 5.85 -8.61
C GLN A 16 -6.97 6.97 -8.11
N TYR A 17 -6.42 8.10 -7.68
CA TYR A 17 -7.23 9.22 -7.22
C TYR A 17 -8.13 9.77 -8.33
N GLU A 18 -7.56 10.10 -9.50
CA GLU A 18 -8.32 10.64 -10.63
C GLU A 18 -9.22 9.60 -11.31
N SER A 19 -8.80 8.33 -11.31
CA SER A 19 -9.52 7.26 -12.01
C SER A 19 -10.61 6.59 -11.18
N MET A 20 -10.50 6.57 -9.86
CA MET A 20 -11.39 5.83 -8.97
C MET A 20 -11.95 6.70 -7.85
N ILE A 21 -11.10 7.33 -7.05
CA ILE A 21 -11.52 8.00 -5.81
C ILE A 21 -12.37 9.22 -6.12
N LEU A 22 -11.86 10.14 -6.93
CA LEU A 22 -12.57 11.38 -7.27
C LEU A 22 -13.92 11.13 -7.97
N PRO A 23 -14.05 10.23 -8.96
CA PRO A 23 -15.35 9.89 -9.54
C PRO A 23 -16.32 9.26 -8.53
N LEU A 24 -15.80 8.39 -7.63
CA LEU A 24 -16.62 7.74 -6.61
C LEU A 24 -17.14 8.75 -5.58
N VAL A 25 -16.28 9.63 -5.07
CA VAL A 25 -16.67 10.68 -4.14
C VAL A 25 -17.77 11.55 -4.76
N LYS A 26 -17.57 12.04 -5.99
CA LYS A 26 -18.58 12.85 -6.71
C LYS A 26 -19.91 12.11 -6.90
N TYR A 27 -19.86 10.82 -7.18
CA TYR A 27 -21.06 10.00 -7.29
C TYR A 27 -21.80 9.92 -5.96
N LEU A 28 -21.10 9.62 -4.87
CA LEU A 28 -21.66 9.51 -3.52
C LEU A 28 -22.27 10.86 -3.06
N GLU A 29 -21.55 11.96 -3.23
CA GLU A 29 -22.04 13.31 -2.90
C GLU A 29 -23.32 13.67 -3.69
N SER A 30 -23.39 13.27 -4.98
CA SER A 30 -24.59 13.48 -5.79
C SER A 30 -25.82 12.67 -5.32
N HIS A 31 -25.59 11.69 -4.45
CA HIS A 31 -26.64 10.87 -3.82
C HIS A 31 -26.83 11.21 -2.33
N GLY A 32 -26.34 12.36 -1.88
CA GLY A 32 -26.59 12.87 -0.53
C GLY A 32 -25.61 12.41 0.53
N VAL A 33 -24.54 11.70 0.16
CA VAL A 33 -23.45 11.37 1.10
C VAL A 33 -22.68 12.65 1.40
N GLN A 34 -22.47 12.93 2.68
CA GLN A 34 -21.63 14.05 3.13
C GLN A 34 -20.22 13.54 3.41
N VAL A 35 -19.22 14.24 2.90
CA VAL A 35 -17.80 13.96 3.14
C VAL A 35 -17.24 15.11 3.98
N GLU A 36 -16.92 14.83 5.23
CA GLU A 36 -16.37 15.80 6.16
C GLU A 36 -14.86 15.63 6.29
N TYR A 37 -14.11 16.70 6.07
CA TYR A 37 -12.65 16.74 6.21
C TYR A 37 -12.24 17.50 7.47
N GLY A 38 -11.00 17.30 7.92
CA GLY A 38 -10.44 17.98 9.07
C GLY A 38 -11.06 17.54 10.40
N MET A 39 -11.64 16.33 10.43
CA MET A 39 -12.15 15.70 11.64
C MET A 39 -11.19 14.57 12.06
N ASP A 40 -10.49 14.80 13.16
CA ASP A 40 -9.62 13.79 13.77
C ASP A 40 -10.45 12.95 14.75
N VAL A 41 -10.85 11.75 14.32
CA VAL A 41 -11.66 10.83 15.14
C VAL A 41 -10.77 10.15 16.17
N LYS A 42 -11.03 10.45 17.45
CA LYS A 42 -10.24 9.96 18.59
C LYS A 42 -10.71 8.64 19.14
N ASN A 43 -12.00 8.38 19.10
CA ASN A 43 -12.59 7.15 19.63
C ASN A 43 -13.98 6.87 19.05
N VAL A 44 -14.36 5.62 19.09
CA VAL A 44 -15.75 5.16 18.98
C VAL A 44 -16.07 4.44 20.27
N ILE A 45 -16.97 5.00 21.07
CA ILE A 45 -17.35 4.43 22.37
C ILE A 45 -18.28 3.25 22.13
N ILE A 46 -17.86 2.08 22.63
CA ILE A 46 -18.58 0.82 22.48
C ILE A 46 -19.05 0.34 23.86
N GLU A 47 -20.35 0.15 24.00
CA GLU A 47 -20.94 -0.44 25.18
C GLU A 47 -21.26 -1.92 24.98
N THR A 48 -20.97 -2.73 26.00
CA THR A 48 -21.31 -4.14 26.02
C THR A 48 -22.42 -4.39 27.03
N VAL A 49 -23.55 -4.93 26.56
CA VAL A 49 -24.69 -5.33 27.40
C VAL A 49 -24.99 -6.80 27.14
N GLY A 50 -24.68 -7.65 28.09
CA GLY A 50 -24.73 -9.11 27.91
C GLY A 50 -23.74 -9.52 26.82
N ASN A 51 -24.21 -10.15 25.75
CA ASN A 51 -23.41 -10.58 24.60
C ASN A 51 -23.45 -9.57 23.43
N LYS A 52 -24.19 -8.45 23.56
CA LYS A 52 -24.34 -7.45 22.51
C LYS A 52 -23.38 -6.28 22.73
N LYS A 53 -22.74 -5.86 21.67
CA LYS A 53 -21.82 -4.70 21.62
C LYS A 53 -22.37 -3.66 20.66
N GLY A 54 -22.56 -2.44 21.14
CA GLY A 54 -23.10 -1.35 20.34
C GLY A 54 -22.21 -0.11 20.39
N ALA A 55 -21.91 0.48 19.24
CA ALA A 55 -21.33 1.82 19.18
C ALA A 55 -22.39 2.84 19.64
N LYS A 56 -22.00 3.72 20.56
CA LYS A 56 -22.88 4.72 21.19
C LYS A 56 -22.52 6.14 20.88
N GLN A 57 -21.25 6.40 20.63
CA GLN A 57 -20.77 7.77 20.42
C GLN A 57 -19.48 7.75 19.60
N ILE A 58 -19.32 8.75 18.73
CA ILE A 58 -18.06 9.04 18.05
C ILE A 58 -17.47 10.28 18.71
N VAL A 59 -16.21 10.19 19.17
CA VAL A 59 -15.45 11.30 19.73
C VAL A 59 -14.44 11.78 18.69
N TYR A 60 -14.42 13.07 18.39
CA TYR A 60 -13.51 13.64 17.40
C TYR A 60 -13.05 15.06 17.78
N VAL A 61 -11.95 15.49 17.19
CA VAL A 61 -11.45 16.86 17.29
C VAL A 61 -11.64 17.55 15.94
N LYS A 62 -12.25 18.72 15.95
CA LYS A 62 -12.38 19.60 14.78
C LYS A 62 -12.01 21.02 15.21
N ASP A 63 -11.16 21.68 14.45
CA ASP A 63 -10.67 23.04 14.76
C ASP A 63 -10.09 23.18 16.19
N GLY A 64 -9.40 22.13 16.68
CA GLY A 64 -8.80 22.06 18.00
C GLY A 64 -9.78 21.86 19.16
N GLN A 65 -11.06 21.62 18.88
CA GLN A 65 -12.10 21.38 19.89
C GLN A 65 -12.60 19.93 19.81
N GLU A 66 -12.65 19.28 20.97
CA GLU A 66 -13.25 17.96 21.07
C GLU A 66 -14.78 18.08 21.00
N GLN A 67 -15.38 17.22 20.19
CA GLN A 67 -16.82 17.15 19.92
C GLN A 67 -17.26 15.68 19.88
N THR A 68 -18.55 15.47 19.98
CA THR A 68 -19.13 14.12 19.96
C THR A 68 -20.33 14.06 19.02
N ILE A 69 -20.54 12.86 18.46
CA ILE A 69 -21.76 12.47 17.77
C ILE A 69 -22.38 11.32 18.54
N ASP A 70 -23.54 11.56 19.15
CA ASP A 70 -24.31 10.50 19.79
C ASP A 70 -25.02 9.66 18.74
N LEU A 71 -24.97 8.34 18.89
CA LEU A 71 -25.52 7.37 17.97
C LEU A 71 -26.84 6.79 18.50
N ILE A 72 -27.83 6.71 17.65
CA ILE A 72 -29.07 6.03 17.92
C ILE A 72 -29.03 4.56 17.49
N GLU A 73 -30.05 3.78 17.82
CA GLU A 73 -30.08 2.33 17.63
C GLU A 73 -29.98 1.93 16.14
N ASP A 74 -30.52 2.77 15.24
CA ASP A 74 -30.54 2.52 13.79
C ASP A 74 -29.27 3.03 13.08
N ASP A 75 -28.36 3.73 13.76
CA ASP A 75 -27.10 4.20 13.18
C ASP A 75 -26.12 3.04 13.01
N LEU A 76 -25.49 2.95 11.85
CA LEU A 76 -24.42 2.01 11.56
C LEU A 76 -23.07 2.74 11.46
N VAL A 77 -22.05 2.20 12.10
CA VAL A 77 -20.70 2.77 12.10
C VAL A 77 -19.71 1.82 11.42
N PHE A 78 -19.05 2.30 10.36
CA PHE A 78 -17.99 1.57 9.67
C PHE A 78 -16.64 2.23 9.99
N ILE A 79 -15.74 1.47 10.61
CA ILE A 79 -14.49 1.98 11.16
C ILE A 79 -13.33 1.49 10.28
N THR A 80 -12.62 2.42 9.64
CA THR A 80 -11.33 2.11 9.02
C THR A 80 -10.24 2.31 10.07
N ASN A 81 -9.75 1.21 10.63
CA ASN A 81 -8.75 1.20 11.67
C ASN A 81 -7.34 1.02 11.12
N GLY A 82 -6.39 1.82 11.61
CA GLY A 82 -5.00 1.84 11.12
C GLY A 82 -4.88 2.34 9.68
N CYS A 83 -3.73 2.86 9.32
CA CYS A 83 -3.45 3.34 7.96
C CYS A 83 -1.97 3.17 7.63
N CYS A 84 -1.67 2.46 6.53
CA CYS A 84 -0.29 2.23 6.08
C CYS A 84 0.44 3.51 5.67
N THR A 85 -0.29 4.56 5.30
CA THR A 85 0.27 5.84 4.86
C THR A 85 0.14 6.94 5.90
N ASP A 86 -0.32 6.60 7.12
CA ASP A 86 -0.37 7.54 8.22
C ASP A 86 1.04 8.05 8.56
N THR A 87 1.12 9.33 8.94
CA THR A 87 2.38 10.03 9.25
C THR A 87 3.45 9.96 8.14
N SER A 88 3.05 9.80 6.88
CA SER A 88 4.00 9.87 5.75
C SER A 88 4.73 11.21 5.72
N CYS A 89 6.05 11.14 5.53
CA CYS A 89 6.94 12.30 5.52
C CYS A 89 7.41 12.57 4.10
N TYR A 90 7.24 13.79 3.64
CA TYR A 90 7.62 14.17 2.28
C TYR A 90 8.92 14.97 2.25
N GLY A 91 9.72 14.70 1.22
CA GLY A 91 10.85 15.52 0.83
C GLY A 91 10.68 15.99 -0.61
N ASP A 92 11.52 16.90 -1.03
CA ASP A 92 11.54 17.44 -2.38
C ASP A 92 12.93 17.30 -3.03
N GLN A 93 13.12 17.92 -4.18
CA GLN A 93 14.39 17.90 -4.92
C GLN A 93 15.60 18.24 -4.04
N THR A 94 15.45 19.15 -3.08
CA THR A 94 16.54 19.76 -2.31
C THR A 94 16.49 19.46 -0.81
N HIS A 95 15.41 18.89 -0.32
CA HIS A 95 15.22 18.58 1.08
C HIS A 95 14.85 17.10 1.29
N ALA A 96 15.51 16.47 2.27
CA ALA A 96 15.12 15.15 2.73
C ALA A 96 13.79 15.21 3.51
N PRO A 97 13.05 14.08 3.62
CA PRO A 97 11.88 14.03 4.47
C PRO A 97 12.19 14.38 5.93
N ASP A 98 11.37 15.22 6.56
CA ASP A 98 11.50 15.49 7.99
C ASP A 98 10.83 14.38 8.80
N LEU A 99 11.62 13.59 9.50
CA LEU A 99 11.18 12.48 10.34
C LEU A 99 10.98 12.84 11.82
N SER A 100 11.13 14.12 12.18
CA SER A 100 11.13 14.56 13.58
C SER A 100 9.81 14.30 14.29
N HIS A 101 8.68 14.41 13.58
CA HIS A 101 7.35 14.21 14.13
C HIS A 101 7.01 12.74 14.44
N LEU A 102 7.73 11.77 13.87
CA LEU A 102 7.52 10.34 14.17
C LEU A 102 7.80 9.98 15.63
N LYS A 103 8.45 10.87 16.37
CA LYS A 103 8.68 10.70 17.81
C LYS A 103 7.43 10.99 18.65
N ASN A 104 6.40 11.58 18.06
CA ASN A 104 5.20 12.04 18.77
C ASN A 104 4.06 11.04 18.82
N GLY A 105 4.21 9.87 18.19
CA GLY A 105 3.19 8.82 18.12
C GLY A 105 3.11 8.15 16.76
N CYS A 106 2.19 7.20 16.64
CA CYS A 106 2.02 6.43 15.43
C CYS A 106 1.13 7.12 14.37
N GLY A 107 0.34 8.13 14.77
CA GLY A 107 -0.61 8.84 13.93
C GLY A 107 -2.07 8.57 14.28
N GLU A 108 -2.94 9.39 13.71
CA GLU A 108 -4.36 9.48 14.12
C GLU A 108 -5.13 8.18 13.91
N SER A 109 -4.91 7.50 12.79
CA SER A 109 -5.60 6.24 12.49
C SER A 109 -5.19 5.09 13.42
N TRP A 110 -3.92 5.09 13.85
CA TRP A 110 -3.41 4.10 14.80
C TRP A 110 -3.87 4.41 16.21
N ASP A 111 -3.89 5.69 16.60
CA ASP A 111 -4.36 6.12 17.93
C ASP A 111 -5.86 5.86 18.09
N LEU A 112 -6.67 6.07 17.05
CA LEU A 112 -8.08 5.65 17.01
C LEU A 112 -8.21 4.14 17.28
N TRP A 113 -7.43 3.33 16.56
CA TRP A 113 -7.50 1.87 16.76
C TRP A 113 -7.05 1.46 18.17
N LYS A 114 -5.99 2.08 18.72
CA LYS A 114 -5.56 1.85 20.11
C LYS A 114 -6.66 2.19 21.12
N ALA A 115 -7.32 3.32 20.93
CA ALA A 115 -8.43 3.74 21.80
C ALA A 115 -9.61 2.76 21.76
N ILE A 116 -9.97 2.27 20.59
CA ILE A 116 -11.04 1.26 20.44
C ILE A 116 -10.58 -0.10 21.01
N ALA A 117 -9.37 -0.53 20.70
CA ALA A 117 -8.83 -1.82 21.18
C ALA A 117 -8.74 -1.88 22.72
N ALA A 118 -8.47 -0.76 23.37
CA ALA A 118 -8.43 -0.66 24.83
C ALA A 118 -9.79 -0.91 25.51
N GLN A 119 -10.91 -0.85 24.79
CA GLN A 119 -12.25 -1.13 25.32
C GLN A 119 -12.59 -2.64 25.25
N ALA A 120 -11.79 -3.44 24.53
CA ALA A 120 -12.04 -4.87 24.39
C ALA A 120 -11.66 -5.63 25.64
N VAL A 121 -12.51 -6.55 26.08
CA VAL A 121 -12.27 -7.40 27.27
C VAL A 121 -11.32 -8.56 26.92
N HIS A 122 -11.43 -9.10 25.70
CA HIS A 122 -10.70 -10.30 25.28
C HIS A 122 -9.85 -10.08 24.01
N GLY A 123 -9.55 -8.82 23.66
CA GLY A 123 -8.76 -8.47 22.49
C GLY A 123 -9.52 -8.60 21.16
N GLU A 124 -10.85 -8.70 21.19
CA GLU A 124 -11.71 -8.87 20.01
C GLU A 124 -11.68 -7.67 19.05
N PHE A 125 -11.14 -6.53 19.48
CA PHE A 125 -10.95 -5.36 18.62
C PHE A 125 -9.50 -5.23 18.09
N GLY A 126 -8.73 -6.33 18.19
CA GLY A 126 -7.38 -6.44 17.64
C GLY A 126 -6.28 -5.89 18.55
N ASN A 127 -5.05 -5.92 18.02
CA ASN A 127 -3.85 -5.48 18.71
C ASN A 127 -3.00 -4.59 17.79
N PRO A 128 -3.25 -3.27 17.74
CA PRO A 128 -2.56 -2.35 16.83
C PRO A 128 -1.05 -2.29 17.06
N GLU A 129 -0.56 -2.53 18.28
CA GLU A 129 0.88 -2.47 18.58
C GLU A 129 1.72 -3.45 17.76
N VAL A 130 1.14 -4.58 17.35
CA VAL A 130 1.82 -5.55 16.45
C VAL A 130 2.21 -4.89 15.12
N PHE A 131 1.46 -3.88 14.68
CA PHE A 131 1.59 -3.28 13.36
C PHE A 131 2.31 -1.94 13.36
N CYS A 132 2.25 -1.18 14.45
CA CYS A 132 2.75 0.21 14.50
C CYS A 132 3.83 0.48 15.54
N SER A 133 4.33 -0.54 16.26
CA SER A 133 5.34 -0.33 17.32
C SER A 133 6.78 -0.25 16.81
N ASP A 134 7.08 -0.79 15.63
CA ASP A 134 8.44 -0.85 15.07
C ASP A 134 8.51 -0.26 13.66
N ILE A 135 8.85 1.03 13.59
CA ILE A 135 9.01 1.74 12.32
C ILE A 135 10.14 1.14 11.47
N ASP A 136 11.22 0.66 12.08
CA ASP A 136 12.33 0.10 11.31
C ASP A 136 11.95 -1.22 10.61
N ALA A 137 11.01 -1.97 11.15
CA ALA A 137 10.46 -3.18 10.54
C ALA A 137 9.35 -2.90 9.51
N THR A 138 8.67 -1.75 9.60
CA THR A 138 7.43 -1.48 8.84
C THR A 138 7.58 -0.42 7.77
N ASN A 139 8.67 0.34 7.76
CA ASN A 139 8.84 1.43 6.80
C ASN A 139 9.32 0.95 5.43
N TRP A 140 9.09 1.78 4.45
CA TRP A 140 9.91 1.93 3.26
C TRP A 140 9.90 3.40 2.83
N MET A 141 10.75 3.75 1.86
CA MET A 141 10.74 5.07 1.23
C MET A 141 10.53 4.93 -0.25
N SER A 142 9.64 5.72 -0.80
CA SER A 142 9.42 5.85 -2.23
C SER A 142 9.88 7.21 -2.75
N ALA A 143 10.07 7.30 -4.06
CA ALA A 143 10.28 8.56 -4.75
C ALA A 143 9.62 8.53 -6.13
N THR A 144 9.23 9.70 -6.61
CA THR A 144 8.79 9.89 -7.98
C THR A 144 9.75 10.86 -8.67
N VAL A 145 10.44 10.36 -9.68
CA VAL A 145 11.29 11.17 -10.57
C VAL A 145 10.47 11.59 -11.79
N ALA A 146 10.40 12.89 -12.04
CA ALA A 146 9.80 13.47 -13.23
C ALA A 146 10.90 13.97 -14.16
N THR A 147 10.91 13.54 -15.42
CA THR A 147 11.88 13.98 -16.42
C THR A 147 11.28 14.02 -17.82
N ALA A 148 11.78 14.94 -18.66
CA ALA A 148 11.55 14.98 -20.10
C ALA A 148 12.88 14.94 -20.88
N ASP A 149 13.98 14.63 -20.22
CA ASP A 149 15.32 14.62 -20.80
C ASP A 149 15.51 13.43 -21.74
N GLU A 150 15.93 13.70 -22.98
CA GLU A 150 16.06 12.68 -24.02
C GLU A 150 17.21 11.70 -23.74
N GLU A 151 18.27 12.10 -23.09
CA GLU A 151 19.37 11.19 -22.73
C GLU A 151 18.90 10.16 -21.70
N ILE A 152 18.21 10.61 -20.67
CA ILE A 152 17.62 9.73 -19.65
C ILE A 152 16.58 8.80 -20.27
N ILE A 153 15.69 9.33 -21.11
CA ILE A 153 14.65 8.53 -21.79
C ILE A 153 15.30 7.47 -22.69
N GLN A 154 16.40 7.80 -23.39
CA GLN A 154 17.11 6.83 -24.21
C GLN A 154 17.73 5.70 -23.37
N HIS A 155 18.26 6.01 -22.17
CA HIS A 155 18.73 4.97 -21.23
C HIS A 155 17.59 4.07 -20.76
N ILE A 156 16.43 4.65 -20.43
CA ILE A 156 15.23 3.87 -20.10
C ILE A 156 14.85 2.93 -21.27
N ILE A 157 14.84 3.42 -22.50
CA ILE A 157 14.56 2.61 -23.70
C ILE A 157 15.58 1.48 -23.87
N ASN A 158 16.86 1.78 -23.62
CA ASN A 158 17.92 0.77 -23.71
C ASN A 158 17.75 -0.36 -22.68
N VAL A 159 17.31 -0.03 -21.47
CA VAL A 159 17.05 -1.00 -20.40
C VAL A 159 15.73 -1.76 -20.64
N CYS A 160 14.64 -1.03 -20.86
CA CYS A 160 13.28 -1.61 -20.93
C CYS A 160 12.91 -2.13 -22.31
N LYS A 161 13.65 -1.76 -23.38
CA LYS A 161 13.32 -2.03 -24.79
C LYS A 161 11.95 -1.48 -25.22
N ARG A 162 11.48 -0.44 -24.55
CA ARG A 162 10.20 0.24 -24.78
C ARG A 162 10.33 1.73 -24.52
N ASP A 163 9.72 2.54 -25.37
CA ASP A 163 9.60 3.98 -25.13
C ASP A 163 8.51 4.23 -24.04
N PRO A 164 8.85 4.91 -22.94
CA PRO A 164 7.89 5.20 -21.88
C PRO A 164 6.73 6.12 -22.34
N ARG A 165 6.93 6.88 -23.41
CA ARG A 165 5.91 7.78 -24.00
C ARG A 165 4.94 7.09 -24.95
N ALA A 166 5.14 5.81 -25.24
CA ALA A 166 4.30 5.04 -26.18
C ALA A 166 2.90 4.68 -25.66
N GLY A 167 2.48 5.17 -24.50
CA GLY A 167 1.15 4.92 -23.92
C GLY A 167 0.92 3.49 -23.44
N LYS A 168 1.99 2.74 -23.20
CA LYS A 168 1.98 1.36 -22.69
C LYS A 168 2.81 1.25 -21.41
N VAL A 169 2.60 0.19 -20.62
CA VAL A 169 3.46 -0.11 -19.47
C VAL A 169 4.88 -0.36 -19.96
N THR A 170 5.85 0.40 -19.43
CA THR A 170 7.23 0.38 -19.91
C THR A 170 8.02 -0.78 -19.32
N THR A 171 8.02 -0.92 -17.99
CA THR A 171 8.81 -1.94 -17.30
C THR A 171 8.16 -3.33 -17.31
N GLY A 172 6.87 -3.43 -17.58
CA GLY A 172 6.11 -4.69 -17.53
C GLY A 172 5.86 -5.22 -16.12
N GLY A 173 6.41 -4.59 -15.11
CA GLY A 173 6.34 -4.92 -13.69
C GLY A 173 7.37 -4.11 -12.92
N ILE A 174 7.68 -4.55 -11.70
CA ILE A 174 8.71 -3.94 -10.87
C ILE A 174 10.09 -4.46 -11.30
N VAL A 175 11.03 -3.54 -11.50
CA VAL A 175 12.44 -3.84 -11.74
C VAL A 175 13.19 -3.71 -10.44
N THR A 176 13.64 -4.82 -9.87
CA THR A 176 14.52 -4.82 -8.70
C THR A 176 15.96 -4.80 -9.15
N VAL A 177 16.73 -3.87 -8.63
CA VAL A 177 18.15 -3.71 -8.93
C VAL A 177 18.94 -4.73 -8.12
N LYS A 178 19.50 -5.74 -8.80
CA LYS A 178 20.20 -6.86 -8.16
C LYS A 178 21.39 -6.40 -7.29
N ASP A 179 22.19 -5.47 -7.81
CA ASP A 179 23.40 -5.00 -7.12
C ASP A 179 23.09 -4.10 -5.91
N SER A 180 21.84 -3.68 -5.75
CA SER A 180 21.37 -2.86 -4.64
C SER A 180 20.79 -3.68 -3.47
N THR A 181 20.79 -5.03 -3.53
CA THR A 181 20.10 -5.86 -2.54
C THR A 181 20.70 -5.77 -1.13
N ASP A 182 22.00 -5.56 -1.02
CA ASP A 182 22.69 -5.38 0.27
C ASP A 182 22.74 -3.91 0.72
N ASN A 183 22.38 -2.99 -0.16
CA ASN A 183 22.32 -1.55 0.02
C ASN A 183 20.85 -1.10 0.20
N TRP A 184 20.36 -0.16 -0.59
CA TRP A 184 18.97 0.33 -0.50
C TRP A 184 17.91 -0.73 -0.82
N TYR A 185 18.25 -1.82 -1.51
CA TYR A 185 17.29 -2.75 -2.10
C TYR A 185 16.32 -2.00 -3.04
N LEU A 186 16.92 -1.21 -3.94
CA LEU A 186 16.20 -0.31 -4.83
C LEU A 186 15.38 -1.07 -5.85
N SER A 187 14.14 -0.67 -5.99
CA SER A 187 13.25 -1.12 -7.07
C SER A 187 12.59 0.08 -7.75
N TRP A 188 12.22 -0.09 -9.01
CA TRP A 188 11.56 0.96 -9.77
C TRP A 188 10.59 0.44 -10.82
N THR A 189 9.66 1.27 -11.24
CA THR A 189 8.71 0.95 -12.29
C THR A 189 8.27 2.20 -13.06
N ILE A 190 7.93 2.01 -14.32
CA ILE A 190 7.31 3.04 -15.14
C ILE A 190 6.00 2.46 -15.66
N ASN A 191 4.91 2.88 -15.06
CA ASN A 191 3.56 2.58 -15.50
C ASN A 191 3.24 3.31 -16.81
N ARG A 192 2.08 3.02 -17.38
CA ARG A 192 1.62 3.72 -18.58
C ARG A 192 1.55 5.22 -18.34
N GLN A 193 2.13 6.01 -19.26
CA GLN A 193 2.03 7.46 -19.24
C GLN A 193 0.89 7.94 -20.16
N PRO A 194 0.27 9.10 -19.89
CA PRO A 194 0.43 9.91 -18.69
C PRO A 194 -0.27 9.28 -17.47
N GLN A 195 0.23 9.57 -16.25
CA GLN A 195 -0.39 9.15 -14.99
C GLN A 195 -1.37 10.18 -14.42
N PHE A 196 -1.31 11.42 -14.88
CA PHE A 196 -2.20 12.52 -14.52
C PHE A 196 -2.82 13.14 -15.77
N HIS A 197 -4.05 13.60 -15.68
CA HIS A 197 -4.70 14.29 -16.81
C HIS A 197 -3.94 15.56 -17.24
N SER A 198 -3.35 16.27 -16.28
CA SER A 198 -2.58 17.50 -16.51
C SER A 198 -1.10 17.27 -16.85
N GLN A 199 -0.64 16.01 -16.90
CA GLN A 199 0.77 15.70 -17.19
C GLN A 199 1.13 16.10 -18.61
N ASP A 200 2.27 16.80 -18.76
CA ASP A 200 2.86 17.09 -20.08
C ASP A 200 3.17 15.79 -20.84
N LYS A 201 2.93 15.78 -22.14
CA LYS A 201 3.07 14.59 -22.99
C LYS A 201 4.50 14.07 -23.09
N ASN A 202 5.49 14.96 -22.93
CA ASN A 202 6.91 14.62 -22.98
C ASN A 202 7.43 14.19 -21.61
N MET A 203 6.71 14.51 -20.53
CA MET A 203 7.09 14.17 -19.16
C MET A 203 6.89 12.68 -18.90
N VAL A 204 7.89 12.05 -18.31
CA VAL A 204 7.84 10.66 -17.83
C VAL A 204 7.97 10.66 -16.32
N LEU A 205 7.09 9.93 -15.64
CA LEU A 205 7.12 9.72 -14.20
C LEU A 205 7.64 8.31 -13.91
N ILE A 206 8.70 8.24 -13.13
CA ILE A 206 9.33 7.00 -12.69
C ILE A 206 9.08 6.87 -11.20
N TRP A 207 8.49 5.76 -10.77
CA TRP A 207 8.31 5.44 -9.37
C TRP A 207 9.42 4.53 -8.87
N LEU A 208 10.06 4.93 -7.78
CA LEU A 208 11.15 4.24 -7.10
C LEU A 208 10.72 3.87 -5.69
N TYR A 209 11.29 2.80 -5.13
CA TYR A 209 11.20 2.55 -3.71
C TYR A 209 12.39 1.73 -3.20
N SER A 210 12.66 1.87 -1.91
CA SER A 210 13.69 1.13 -1.18
C SER A 210 13.08 0.45 0.04
N LEU A 211 13.50 -0.78 0.29
CA LEU A 211 13.13 -1.56 1.48
C LEU A 211 14.16 -1.38 2.62
N ASN A 212 15.40 -1.03 2.31
CA ASN A 212 16.48 -0.83 3.28
C ASN A 212 16.78 0.67 3.43
N THR A 213 15.84 1.41 3.97
CA THR A 213 15.91 2.89 4.03
C THR A 213 17.03 3.44 4.90
N ASN A 214 17.58 2.61 5.80
CA ASN A 214 18.64 2.93 6.75
C ASN A 214 20.06 2.53 6.28
N LYS A 215 20.20 1.94 5.09
CA LYS A 215 21.49 1.57 4.52
C LYS A 215 21.97 2.61 3.50
N GLU A 216 23.29 2.63 3.27
CA GLU A 216 23.90 3.43 2.20
C GLU A 216 23.56 2.87 0.83
N GLY A 217 23.49 3.76 -0.17
CA GLY A 217 23.35 3.40 -1.58
C GLY A 217 24.64 2.87 -2.19
N ASN A 218 24.53 2.41 -3.43
CA ASN A 218 25.70 1.97 -4.19
C ASN A 218 26.55 3.16 -4.66
N TYR A 219 25.90 4.20 -5.12
CA TYR A 219 26.49 5.46 -5.59
C TYR A 219 26.45 6.54 -4.50
N VAL A 220 25.26 6.79 -3.94
CA VAL A 220 25.05 7.75 -2.85
C VAL A 220 25.39 7.08 -1.52
N LYS A 221 26.50 7.50 -0.89
CA LYS A 221 26.99 6.94 0.38
C LYS A 221 26.25 7.53 1.58
N LYS A 222 24.91 7.35 1.58
CA LYS A 222 23.98 7.90 2.57
C LYS A 222 22.76 7.01 2.67
N ALA A 223 22.11 6.97 3.84
CA ALA A 223 20.85 6.25 4.02
C ALA A 223 19.75 6.92 3.20
N MET A 224 18.91 6.15 2.49
CA MET A 224 17.89 6.75 1.60
C MET A 224 16.94 7.68 2.36
N ARG A 225 16.59 7.34 3.62
CA ARG A 225 15.70 8.15 4.45
C ARG A 225 16.23 9.57 4.74
N ASP A 226 17.53 9.76 4.62
CA ASP A 226 18.21 11.04 4.87
C ASP A 226 18.55 11.77 3.56
N CYS A 227 18.20 11.20 2.40
CA CYS A 227 18.51 11.76 1.08
C CYS A 227 17.49 12.79 0.62
N THR A 228 17.99 13.81 -0.05
CA THR A 228 17.18 14.71 -0.89
C THR A 228 16.65 13.98 -2.13
N GLY A 229 15.67 14.55 -2.82
CA GLY A 229 15.19 14.00 -4.07
C GLY A 229 16.29 13.95 -5.14
N GLU A 230 17.18 14.96 -5.20
CA GLU A 230 18.33 14.96 -6.10
C GLU A 230 19.25 13.76 -5.85
N GLU A 231 19.60 13.48 -4.59
CA GLU A 231 20.44 12.35 -4.21
C GLU A 231 19.77 11.00 -4.56
N VAL A 232 18.47 10.86 -4.31
CA VAL A 232 17.72 9.65 -4.71
C VAL A 232 17.71 9.47 -6.22
N CYS A 233 17.56 10.55 -6.98
CA CYS A 233 17.64 10.52 -8.43
C CYS A 233 19.04 10.10 -8.92
N GLN A 234 20.12 10.60 -8.30
CA GLN A 234 21.50 10.22 -8.63
C GLN A 234 21.72 8.70 -8.51
N GLU A 235 21.27 8.09 -7.43
CA GLU A 235 21.36 6.64 -7.22
C GLU A 235 20.64 5.87 -8.34
N TRP A 236 19.42 6.30 -8.70
CA TRP A 236 18.67 5.65 -9.77
C TRP A 236 19.34 5.82 -11.13
N LEU A 237 19.85 7.02 -11.47
CA LEU A 237 20.57 7.28 -12.73
C LEU A 237 21.82 6.41 -12.85
N TYR A 238 22.55 6.21 -11.76
CA TYR A 238 23.68 5.26 -11.71
C TYR A 238 23.22 3.85 -12.12
N HIS A 239 22.12 3.36 -11.58
CA HIS A 239 21.64 2.01 -11.84
C HIS A 239 21.03 1.80 -13.22
N ILE A 240 20.58 2.84 -13.92
CA ILE A 240 20.16 2.72 -15.33
C ILE A 240 21.32 2.92 -16.33
N GLY A 241 22.55 3.12 -15.83
CA GLY A 241 23.77 3.17 -16.62
C GLY A 241 24.11 4.54 -17.19
N ILE A 242 23.66 5.62 -16.57
CA ILE A 242 24.15 6.97 -16.91
C ILE A 242 25.63 7.07 -16.51
N PRO A 243 26.52 7.64 -17.36
CA PRO A 243 27.92 7.88 -17.02
C PRO A 243 28.06 8.73 -15.76
N GLU A 244 28.94 8.31 -14.83
CA GLU A 244 29.05 8.92 -13.49
C GLU A 244 29.30 10.44 -13.55
N GLU A 245 30.08 10.91 -14.51
CA GLU A 245 30.38 12.33 -14.68
C GLU A 245 29.17 13.20 -15.09
N LYS A 246 28.07 12.56 -15.52
CA LYS A 246 26.81 13.25 -15.89
C LYS A 246 25.75 13.19 -14.84
N ILE A 247 25.82 12.22 -13.92
CA ILE A 247 24.77 11.91 -12.96
C ILE A 247 24.33 13.15 -12.18
N ALA A 248 25.26 13.83 -11.52
CA ALA A 248 24.94 14.99 -10.69
C ALA A 248 24.28 16.13 -11.49
N SER A 249 24.77 16.38 -12.70
CA SER A 249 24.21 17.43 -13.56
C SER A 249 22.82 17.10 -14.05
N LEU A 250 22.56 15.85 -14.47
CA LEU A 250 21.25 15.42 -14.94
C LEU A 250 20.24 15.36 -13.80
N ALA A 251 20.61 14.83 -12.64
CA ALA A 251 19.73 14.80 -11.47
C ALA A 251 19.27 16.19 -11.06
N LYS A 252 20.20 17.16 -11.07
CA LYS A 252 19.93 18.55 -10.69
C LYS A 252 19.12 19.34 -11.70
N ASN A 253 19.45 19.22 -13.01
CA ASN A 253 18.97 20.14 -14.04
C ASN A 253 17.88 19.55 -14.94
N ALA A 254 17.77 18.21 -15.02
CA ALA A 254 16.88 17.51 -15.92
C ALA A 254 15.79 16.69 -15.22
N CYS A 255 15.84 16.58 -13.89
CA CYS A 255 14.90 15.84 -13.09
C CYS A 255 14.28 16.70 -11.99
N ASN A 256 13.06 16.37 -11.62
CA ASN A 256 12.44 16.83 -10.39
C ASN A 256 11.95 15.61 -9.60
N THR A 257 12.41 15.47 -8.35
CA THR A 257 12.17 14.27 -7.55
C THR A 257 11.51 14.62 -6.23
N THR A 258 10.35 14.02 -6.01
CA THR A 258 9.66 14.08 -4.72
C THR A 258 9.85 12.75 -4.01
N THR A 259 10.22 12.79 -2.74
CA THR A 259 10.41 11.60 -1.91
C THR A 259 9.29 11.47 -0.88
N CYS A 260 9.01 10.25 -0.46
CA CYS A 260 7.99 9.95 0.54
C CYS A 260 8.47 8.79 1.42
N PHE A 261 8.79 9.09 2.67
CA PHE A 261 9.05 8.07 3.69
C PHE A 261 7.73 7.68 4.35
N MET A 262 7.41 6.39 4.32
CA MET A 262 6.16 5.84 4.85
C MET A 262 6.47 4.90 6.02
N PRO A 263 6.24 5.32 7.28
CA PRO A 263 6.65 4.56 8.46
C PRO A 263 5.97 3.19 8.57
N TYR A 264 4.72 3.08 8.11
CA TYR A 264 3.87 1.90 8.35
C TYR A 264 3.43 1.18 7.08
N ILE A 265 4.06 1.44 5.95
CA ILE A 265 3.63 0.88 4.65
C ILE A 265 3.65 -0.66 4.62
N ASN A 266 4.56 -1.28 5.36
CA ASN A 266 4.68 -2.73 5.51
C ASN A 266 4.01 -3.29 6.78
N ALA A 267 3.29 -2.46 7.53
CA ALA A 267 2.66 -2.88 8.79
C ALA A 267 1.82 -4.15 8.64
N PHE A 268 1.05 -4.25 7.56
CA PHE A 268 0.18 -5.41 7.31
C PHE A 268 0.94 -6.74 7.03
N PHE A 269 2.24 -6.70 6.78
CA PHE A 269 3.09 -7.90 6.63
C PHE A 269 3.73 -8.37 7.93
N GLN A 270 3.54 -7.66 9.05
CA GLN A 270 4.12 -8.06 10.31
C GLN A 270 3.60 -9.43 10.76
N PRO A 271 4.47 -10.28 11.36
CA PRO A 271 4.06 -11.54 11.95
C PRO A 271 2.99 -11.30 13.02
N ARG A 272 1.86 -11.98 12.91
CA ARG A 272 0.71 -11.75 13.76
C ARG A 272 -0.08 -13.03 14.07
N LYS A 273 -0.91 -12.97 15.10
CA LYS A 273 -1.98 -13.93 15.35
C LYS A 273 -3.26 -13.50 14.62
N GLU A 274 -4.18 -14.41 14.41
CA GLU A 274 -5.49 -14.09 13.79
C GLU A 274 -6.23 -12.99 14.55
N ILE A 275 -6.23 -13.06 15.89
CA ILE A 275 -6.91 -12.10 16.76
C ILE A 275 -6.28 -10.68 16.75
N ASP A 276 -5.05 -10.52 16.26
CA ASP A 276 -4.41 -9.20 16.21
C ASP A 276 -5.10 -8.24 15.23
N ARG A 277 -5.94 -8.75 14.33
CA ARG A 277 -6.90 -7.94 13.56
C ARG A 277 -8.31 -8.23 14.03
N PRO A 278 -9.17 -7.23 14.21
CA PRO A 278 -10.57 -7.48 14.50
C PRO A 278 -11.26 -8.14 13.31
N ARG A 279 -12.24 -9.00 13.57
CA ARG A 279 -13.15 -9.45 12.51
C ARG A 279 -13.89 -8.26 11.91
N VAL A 280 -14.30 -8.36 10.65
CA VAL A 280 -15.10 -7.31 9.99
C VAL A 280 -16.30 -6.94 10.86
N VAL A 281 -17.09 -7.91 11.28
CA VAL A 281 -18.11 -7.72 12.30
C VAL A 281 -17.73 -8.58 13.52
N PRO A 282 -17.25 -7.98 14.62
CA PRO A 282 -16.93 -8.69 15.85
C PRO A 282 -18.14 -9.43 16.41
N GLU A 283 -17.90 -10.53 17.08
CA GLU A 283 -18.98 -11.29 17.71
C GLU A 283 -19.77 -10.42 18.70
N GLY A 284 -21.09 -10.40 18.53
CA GLY A 284 -22.01 -9.59 19.32
C GLY A 284 -22.12 -8.12 18.87
N ALA A 285 -21.37 -7.66 17.88
CA ALA A 285 -21.53 -6.32 17.32
C ALA A 285 -22.90 -6.19 16.63
N VAL A 286 -23.63 -5.13 16.97
CA VAL A 286 -25.00 -4.92 16.47
C VAL A 286 -25.09 -3.78 15.46
N ASN A 287 -24.22 -2.78 15.52
CA ASN A 287 -24.30 -1.59 14.70
C ASN A 287 -22.94 -1.02 14.27
N PHE A 288 -21.85 -1.77 14.41
CA PHE A 288 -20.54 -1.34 13.93
C PHE A 288 -19.75 -2.46 13.29
N ALA A 289 -18.84 -2.10 12.39
CA ALA A 289 -17.93 -3.00 11.72
C ALA A 289 -16.56 -2.35 11.52
N PHE A 290 -15.51 -3.18 11.46
CA PHE A 290 -14.18 -2.77 11.01
C PHE A 290 -14.03 -3.06 9.52
N ILE A 291 -13.46 -2.12 8.78
CA ILE A 291 -13.24 -2.23 7.34
C ILE A 291 -11.80 -1.86 6.98
N GLY A 292 -11.38 -2.20 5.77
CA GLY A 292 -10.06 -1.86 5.25
C GLY A 292 -9.00 -2.90 5.58
N GLN A 293 -7.74 -2.51 5.46
CA GLN A 293 -6.59 -3.43 5.47
C GLN A 293 -6.33 -4.13 6.81
N PHE A 294 -6.82 -3.58 7.92
CA PHE A 294 -6.61 -4.12 9.26
C PHE A 294 -7.85 -4.78 9.87
N ALA A 295 -8.89 -5.01 9.10
CA ALA A 295 -9.96 -5.93 9.45
C ALA A 295 -9.64 -7.35 8.92
N GLU A 296 -9.99 -8.40 9.67
CA GLU A 296 -9.71 -9.78 9.27
C GLU A 296 -10.82 -10.33 8.39
N THR A 297 -10.47 -10.74 7.18
CA THR A 297 -11.34 -11.54 6.31
C THR A 297 -10.57 -12.75 5.76
N PRO A 298 -11.19 -13.93 5.72
CA PRO A 298 -10.49 -15.16 5.37
C PRO A 298 -10.00 -15.18 3.91
N ARG A 299 -8.80 -15.75 3.71
CA ARG A 299 -8.27 -16.15 2.39
C ARG A 299 -7.93 -15.01 1.41
N ASP A 300 -7.96 -13.76 1.85
CA ASP A 300 -7.68 -12.65 0.95
C ASP A 300 -6.28 -12.03 1.17
N THR A 301 -5.85 -11.25 0.19
CA THR A 301 -4.54 -10.59 0.18
C THR A 301 -4.69 -9.11 0.51
N ILE A 302 -4.20 -8.73 1.64
CA ILE A 302 -4.46 -7.51 2.38
C ILE A 302 -4.05 -6.19 1.72
N PHE A 303 -3.13 -6.17 0.77
CA PHE A 303 -2.62 -4.92 0.18
C PHE A 303 -3.36 -4.47 -1.09
N THR A 304 -4.48 -5.10 -1.42
CA THR A 304 -5.24 -4.79 -2.63
C THR A 304 -6.47 -3.93 -2.32
N THR A 305 -6.89 -3.12 -3.29
CA THR A 305 -8.18 -2.40 -3.23
C THR A 305 -9.35 -3.38 -3.10
N GLU A 306 -9.23 -4.58 -3.67
CA GLU A 306 -10.21 -5.66 -3.56
C GLU A 306 -10.45 -6.06 -2.10
N TYR A 307 -9.40 -6.13 -1.28
CA TYR A 307 -9.53 -6.44 0.15
C TYR A 307 -10.43 -5.42 0.86
N SER A 308 -10.19 -4.13 0.63
CA SER A 308 -11.01 -3.07 1.22
C SER A 308 -12.47 -3.13 0.76
N MET A 309 -12.71 -3.42 -0.53
CA MET A 309 -14.07 -3.61 -1.05
C MET A 309 -14.76 -4.82 -0.44
N ARG A 310 -14.04 -5.92 -0.25
CA ARG A 310 -14.53 -7.15 0.37
C ARG A 310 -15.00 -6.90 1.80
N THR A 311 -14.17 -6.26 2.63
CA THR A 311 -14.52 -5.93 4.02
C THR A 311 -15.72 -5.00 4.08
N GLY A 312 -15.84 -4.03 3.16
CA GLY A 312 -17.00 -3.15 3.04
C GLY A 312 -18.29 -3.92 2.67
N MET A 313 -18.23 -4.85 1.71
CA MET A 313 -19.39 -5.67 1.35
C MET A 313 -19.80 -6.59 2.50
N GLU A 314 -18.83 -7.27 3.14
CA GLU A 314 -19.07 -8.16 4.27
C GLU A 314 -19.73 -7.43 5.43
N SER A 315 -19.23 -6.23 5.77
CA SER A 315 -19.79 -5.42 6.86
C SER A 315 -21.24 -5.03 6.63
N VAL A 316 -21.57 -4.56 5.41
CA VAL A 316 -22.93 -4.15 5.05
C VAL A 316 -23.88 -5.35 5.03
N TYR A 317 -23.48 -6.47 4.42
CA TYR A 317 -24.36 -7.63 4.30
C TYR A 317 -24.63 -8.26 5.68
N THR A 318 -23.62 -8.28 6.57
CA THR A 318 -23.77 -8.82 7.91
C THR A 318 -24.61 -7.92 8.81
N LEU A 319 -24.33 -6.61 8.86
CA LEU A 319 -25.06 -5.70 9.76
C LEU A 319 -26.52 -5.47 9.34
N LEU A 320 -26.81 -5.55 8.03
CA LEU A 320 -28.18 -5.37 7.50
C LEU A 320 -28.91 -6.71 7.29
N ASP A 321 -28.33 -7.84 7.71
CA ASP A 321 -28.89 -9.20 7.52
C ASP A 321 -29.33 -9.46 6.06
N ILE A 322 -28.47 -9.02 5.12
CA ILE A 322 -28.72 -9.22 3.69
C ILE A 322 -28.25 -10.63 3.31
N ASP A 323 -29.20 -11.47 2.87
CA ASP A 323 -28.90 -12.82 2.36
C ASP A 323 -28.16 -12.75 0.99
N ARG A 324 -26.91 -12.29 1.06
CA ARG A 324 -26.02 -12.17 -0.10
C ARG A 324 -24.57 -12.43 0.32
N GLY A 325 -23.97 -13.47 -0.23
CA GLY A 325 -22.57 -13.77 0.02
C GLY A 325 -21.62 -12.77 -0.65
N VAL A 326 -20.50 -12.49 0.00
CA VAL A 326 -19.35 -11.86 -0.65
C VAL A 326 -18.70 -12.90 -1.57
N PRO A 327 -18.35 -12.57 -2.83
CA PRO A 327 -17.69 -13.50 -3.72
C PRO A 327 -16.47 -14.16 -3.08
N GLU A 328 -16.37 -15.49 -3.15
CA GLU A 328 -15.24 -16.20 -2.54
C GLU A 328 -13.91 -15.85 -3.23
N VAL A 329 -12.85 -15.77 -2.41
CA VAL A 329 -11.49 -15.70 -2.93
C VAL A 329 -11.10 -17.05 -3.50
N TRP A 330 -10.61 -17.07 -4.73
CA TRP A 330 -10.13 -18.30 -5.33
C TRP A 330 -8.99 -18.91 -4.52
N GLY A 331 -9.19 -20.16 -4.11
CA GLY A 331 -8.26 -20.88 -3.25
C GLY A 331 -7.02 -21.39 -4.01
N SER A 332 -6.23 -20.48 -4.58
CA SER A 332 -5.04 -20.81 -5.39
C SER A 332 -4.05 -21.75 -4.68
N LYS A 333 -3.95 -21.67 -3.36
CA LYS A 333 -3.09 -22.56 -2.55
C LYS A 333 -3.53 -24.02 -2.55
N TYR A 334 -4.74 -24.31 -2.99
CA TYR A 334 -5.27 -25.68 -3.13
C TYR A 334 -5.31 -26.13 -4.60
N ASP A 335 -4.95 -25.27 -5.55
CA ASP A 335 -4.86 -25.62 -6.97
C ASP A 335 -3.44 -26.08 -7.31
N VAL A 336 -3.29 -27.37 -7.60
CA VAL A 336 -1.99 -28.00 -7.91
C VAL A 336 -1.29 -27.30 -9.09
N ARG A 337 -2.05 -26.83 -10.09
CA ARG A 337 -1.49 -26.15 -11.27
C ARG A 337 -0.82 -24.83 -10.86
N GLU A 338 -1.44 -24.08 -9.94
CA GLU A 338 -0.90 -22.82 -9.43
C GLU A 338 0.30 -23.05 -8.50
N LEU A 339 0.29 -24.12 -7.72
CA LEU A 339 1.45 -24.50 -6.91
C LEU A 339 2.64 -24.88 -7.78
N LEU A 340 2.41 -25.67 -8.85
CA LEU A 340 3.47 -26.03 -9.80
C LEU A 340 3.98 -24.82 -10.57
N ARG A 341 3.09 -23.88 -10.94
CA ARG A 341 3.48 -22.62 -11.56
C ARG A 341 4.33 -21.77 -10.61
N ALA A 342 3.95 -21.67 -9.34
CA ALA A 342 4.75 -20.98 -8.34
C ALA A 342 6.14 -21.64 -8.17
N CYS A 343 6.22 -22.96 -8.12
CA CYS A 343 7.49 -23.69 -8.10
C CYS A 343 8.36 -23.41 -9.34
N TYR A 344 7.76 -23.40 -10.54
CA TYR A 344 8.49 -23.06 -11.77
C TYR A 344 9.16 -21.68 -11.71
N TYR A 345 8.44 -20.67 -11.21
CA TYR A 345 9.02 -19.34 -11.03
C TYR A 345 10.05 -19.29 -9.91
N ALA A 346 9.87 -20.04 -8.82
CA ALA A 346 10.81 -20.10 -7.71
C ALA A 346 12.17 -20.73 -8.08
N ILE A 347 12.20 -21.60 -9.10
CA ILE A 347 13.43 -22.22 -9.63
C ILE A 347 13.94 -21.52 -10.89
N ASP A 348 13.76 -20.22 -10.99
CA ASP A 348 14.25 -19.39 -12.11
C ASP A 348 13.74 -19.84 -13.49
N LYS A 349 12.51 -20.31 -13.59
CA LYS A 349 11.85 -20.76 -14.82
C LYS A 349 12.56 -21.94 -15.49
N LYS A 350 13.31 -22.73 -14.73
CA LYS A 350 13.91 -23.96 -15.24
C LYS A 350 12.81 -25.00 -15.51
N PRO A 351 12.95 -25.81 -16.58
CA PRO A 351 12.00 -26.87 -16.81
C PRO A 351 11.95 -27.82 -15.63
N LEU A 352 10.78 -28.07 -15.08
CA LEU A 352 10.58 -29.08 -14.03
C LEU A 352 10.97 -30.50 -14.48
N THR A 353 11.18 -30.69 -15.80
CA THR A 353 11.69 -31.92 -16.40
C THR A 353 13.15 -32.22 -16.11
N ASP A 354 13.93 -31.20 -15.72
CA ASP A 354 15.34 -31.33 -15.34
C ASP A 354 15.51 -31.77 -13.87
N GLU A 355 14.46 -31.68 -13.09
CA GLU A 355 14.40 -32.24 -11.73
C GLU A 355 13.97 -33.72 -11.84
N LYS A 356 14.39 -34.57 -10.89
CA LYS A 356 14.01 -35.97 -10.78
C LYS A 356 12.53 -36.14 -10.42
N LEU A 357 11.64 -35.63 -11.26
CA LEU A 357 10.20 -35.73 -11.06
C LEU A 357 9.71 -37.16 -11.27
N SER A 358 8.82 -37.61 -10.41
CA SER A 358 8.13 -38.90 -10.57
C SER A 358 7.25 -38.91 -11.84
N PHE A 359 6.89 -40.10 -12.32
CA PHE A 359 6.02 -40.26 -13.50
C PHE A 359 4.67 -39.53 -13.34
N VAL A 360 4.13 -39.51 -12.12
CA VAL A 360 2.86 -38.85 -11.81
C VAL A 360 2.99 -37.33 -11.92
N GLU A 361 4.07 -36.75 -11.39
CA GLU A 361 4.36 -35.31 -11.49
C GLU A 361 4.56 -34.85 -12.93
N LYS A 362 5.25 -35.66 -13.75
CA LYS A 362 5.42 -35.38 -15.19
C LYS A 362 4.11 -35.43 -15.97
N LYS A 363 3.13 -36.23 -15.54
CA LYS A 363 1.82 -36.33 -16.17
C LYS A 363 0.88 -35.19 -15.76
N LEU A 364 1.05 -34.63 -14.57
CA LEU A 364 0.31 -33.46 -14.08
C LEU A 364 0.78 -32.12 -14.71
N LEU A 365 2.01 -32.12 -15.27
CA LEU A 365 2.63 -30.96 -15.90
C LEU A 365 2.35 -30.83 -17.41
N LYS A 366 1.73 -31.85 -18.02
CA LYS A 366 1.23 -31.84 -19.41
C LYS A 366 -0.25 -31.44 -19.43
#